data_c9bec4701576eff6b3c69f33d4f4669d
#
_entry.id   c9bec4701576eff6b3c69f33d4f4669d
#
_cell.length_a   1.000
_cell.length_b   1.000
_cell.length_c   1.000
_cell.angle_alpha   90.00
_cell.angle_beta   90.00
_cell.angle_gamma   90.00
#
_symmetry.space_group_name_H-M   'P 1'
#
loop_
_entity.id
_entity.type
_entity.pdbx_description
1 polymer ?
#
loop_
_entity_poly.entity_id
_entity_poly.type
_entity_poly.pdbx_seq_one_letter_code
_entity_poly.pdbx_strand_id
1 'polypeptide(L)'
;YFSLVQGDEESGKATIEKALIEMLEDTYPYCDKGSSAKIKVKVADVMPSQEKEPAYEDAYELSTANYDAMGTGKNEPGEHDNFSYRIDPNDYLPDFCAGKYADKAEGFICKIIYKYYSNRVTTTQAKYYKKGADGWTEEPLIPYDADKKLPLEEQDYDAMGIEAGEPGANDTF
;
A
#
# COMPACT_ATOMS: atom_id res chain seq x y z
N TYR A 1 -0.36 -13.14 -0.06
CA TYR A 1 1.02 -12.84 0.36
C TYR A 1 1.33 -13.64 1.61
N PHE A 2 2.37 -14.46 1.57
CA PHE A 2 2.86 -15.13 2.77
C PHE A 2 3.95 -14.26 3.39
N SER A 3 3.79 -13.87 4.65
CA SER A 3 4.87 -13.22 5.40
C SER A 3 5.83 -14.31 5.88
N LEU A 4 6.82 -14.60 5.06
CA LEU A 4 7.93 -15.48 5.46
C LEU A 4 9.05 -14.57 5.97
N VAL A 5 9.13 -14.41 7.26
CA VAL A 5 10.31 -13.79 7.89
C VAL A 5 11.44 -14.82 7.81
N GLN A 6 12.64 -14.37 7.43
CA GLN A 6 13.84 -15.16 7.61
C GLN A 6 14.00 -15.38 9.13
N GLY A 7 13.38 -16.45 9.64
CA GLY A 7 13.31 -16.73 11.07
C GLY A 7 14.33 -17.80 11.42
N ASP A 8 14.88 -17.66 12.58
CA ASP A 8 15.57 -18.74 13.26
C ASP A 8 14.52 -19.74 13.81
N GLU A 9 14.90 -20.98 13.98
CA GLU A 9 14.04 -22.03 14.54
C GLU A 9 13.54 -21.70 15.96
N GLU A 10 14.22 -20.82 16.68
CA GLU A 10 13.92 -20.40 18.05
C GLU A 10 12.68 -19.50 18.14
N SER A 11 12.35 -18.75 17.07
CA SER A 11 11.19 -17.85 17.05
C SER A 11 9.85 -18.53 16.68
N GLY A 12 9.87 -19.83 16.35
CA GLY A 12 8.68 -20.57 15.92
C GLY A 12 8.09 -20.12 14.56
N LYS A 13 8.82 -19.30 13.81
CA LYS A 13 8.41 -18.83 12.49
C LYS A 13 8.88 -19.80 11.42
N ALA A 14 7.98 -20.20 10.54
CA ALA A 14 8.32 -21.04 9.41
C ALA A 14 9.32 -20.33 8.50
N THR A 15 10.42 -21.01 8.16
CA THR A 15 11.36 -20.54 7.15
C THR A 15 10.70 -20.69 5.76
N ILE A 16 11.15 -19.88 4.78
CA ILE A 16 10.73 -20.03 3.38
C ILE A 16 10.87 -21.48 2.91
N GLU A 17 11.97 -22.11 3.28
CA GLU A 17 12.28 -23.49 2.93
C GLU A 17 11.22 -24.47 3.48
N LYS A 18 10.86 -24.35 4.75
CA LYS A 18 9.85 -25.20 5.37
C LYS A 18 8.47 -25.03 4.73
N ALA A 19 8.05 -23.79 4.51
CA ALA A 19 6.78 -23.51 3.85
C ALA A 19 6.71 -24.03 2.40
N LEU A 20 7.84 -23.96 1.67
CA LEU A 20 7.93 -24.51 0.31
C LEU A 20 7.92 -26.05 0.31
N ILE A 21 8.53 -26.70 1.31
CA ILE A 21 8.48 -28.15 1.48
C ILE A 21 7.05 -28.60 1.77
N GLU A 22 6.36 -27.98 2.74
CA GLU A 22 4.97 -28.28 3.06
C GLU A 22 4.05 -28.09 1.83
N MET A 23 4.22 -27.01 1.09
CA MET A 23 3.47 -26.79 -0.15
C MET A 23 3.73 -27.87 -1.21
N LEU A 24 4.98 -28.34 -1.34
CA LEU A 24 5.31 -29.43 -2.27
C LEU A 24 4.71 -30.76 -1.85
N GLU A 25 4.76 -31.09 -0.57
CA GLU A 25 4.17 -32.31 -0.01
C GLU A 25 2.65 -32.32 -0.24
N ASP A 26 1.96 -31.19 -0.04
CA ASP A 26 0.53 -31.07 -0.30
C ASP A 26 0.19 -31.17 -1.80
N THR A 27 1.00 -30.53 -2.67
CA THR A 27 0.74 -30.51 -4.11
C THR A 27 1.09 -31.83 -4.80
N TYR A 28 2.10 -32.54 -4.29
CA TYR A 28 2.64 -33.76 -4.89
C TYR A 28 2.80 -34.89 -3.87
N PRO A 29 1.72 -35.37 -3.22
CA PRO A 29 1.79 -36.34 -2.10
C PRO A 29 2.32 -37.70 -2.49
N TYR A 30 2.42 -37.99 -3.79
CA TYR A 30 2.86 -39.32 -4.31
C TYR A 30 4.21 -39.27 -5.04
N CYS A 31 5.04 -38.26 -4.76
CA CYS A 31 6.36 -38.20 -5.36
C CYS A 31 7.28 -39.32 -4.85
N ASP A 32 8.03 -39.90 -5.79
CA ASP A 32 9.02 -40.94 -5.46
C ASP A 32 10.21 -40.33 -4.67
N LYS A 33 10.84 -41.19 -3.85
CA LYS A 33 12.05 -40.81 -3.12
C LYS A 33 13.15 -40.40 -4.10
N GLY A 34 13.67 -39.19 -3.95
CA GLY A 34 14.70 -38.61 -4.82
C GLY A 34 14.13 -37.66 -5.89
N SER A 35 12.82 -37.46 -5.91
CA SER A 35 12.23 -36.39 -6.72
C SER A 35 12.78 -35.04 -6.31
N SER A 36 12.97 -34.15 -7.26
CA SER A 36 13.41 -32.77 -7.03
C SER A 36 12.53 -31.78 -7.77
N ALA A 37 12.30 -30.60 -7.17
CA ALA A 37 11.55 -29.53 -7.77
C ALA A 37 12.38 -28.24 -7.75
N LYS A 38 12.26 -27.45 -8.82
CA LYS A 38 12.83 -26.11 -8.89
C LYS A 38 11.70 -25.09 -8.77
N ILE A 39 11.66 -24.39 -7.65
CA ILE A 39 10.64 -23.38 -7.37
C ILE A 39 11.21 -21.99 -7.62
N LYS A 40 10.47 -21.16 -8.35
CA LYS A 40 10.81 -19.77 -8.59
C LYS A 40 9.84 -18.89 -7.80
N VAL A 41 10.35 -18.21 -6.79
CA VAL A 41 9.57 -17.29 -5.96
C VAL A 41 9.96 -15.84 -6.24
N LYS A 42 9.01 -14.92 -6.06
CA LYS A 42 9.31 -13.49 -5.97
C LYS A 42 9.45 -13.16 -4.48
N VAL A 43 10.60 -12.63 -4.12
CA VAL A 43 10.85 -12.13 -2.76
C VAL A 43 10.73 -10.62 -2.81
N ALA A 44 9.99 -10.05 -1.86
CA ALA A 44 9.95 -8.60 -1.66
C ALA A 44 11.00 -8.25 -0.60
N ASP A 45 11.87 -7.29 -0.90
CA ASP A 45 12.90 -6.79 0.04
C ASP A 45 12.29 -6.00 1.19
N VAL A 46 11.05 -5.55 1.02
CA VAL A 46 10.27 -4.82 2.04
C VAL A 46 8.89 -5.45 2.10
N MET A 47 8.36 -5.66 3.30
CA MET A 47 6.95 -6.04 3.46
C MET A 47 6.08 -5.01 2.74
N PRO A 48 5.16 -5.41 1.85
CA PRO A 48 4.19 -4.49 1.30
C PRO A 48 3.48 -3.80 2.47
N SER A 49 3.27 -2.49 2.37
CA SER A 49 2.45 -1.78 3.34
C SER A 49 1.13 -2.53 3.50
N GLN A 50 0.79 -2.90 4.72
CA GLN A 50 -0.50 -3.53 5.03
C GLN A 50 -1.62 -2.48 5.12
N GLU A 51 -1.31 -1.24 4.74
CA GLU A 51 -2.24 -0.13 4.73
C GLU A 51 -2.81 0.02 3.32
N LYS A 52 -4.12 0.18 3.26
CA LYS A 52 -4.82 0.43 2.00
C LYS A 52 -4.98 1.93 1.77
N GLU A 53 -4.74 2.36 0.55
CA GLU A 53 -5.05 3.73 0.14
C GLU A 53 -6.56 4.01 0.32
N PRO A 54 -6.95 5.19 0.87
CA PRO A 54 -8.34 5.61 0.84
C PRO A 54 -8.80 5.78 -0.62
N ALA A 55 -10.09 5.65 -0.87
CA ALA A 55 -10.63 5.98 -2.20
C ALA A 55 -10.46 7.47 -2.45
N TYR A 56 -9.92 7.85 -3.60
CA TYR A 56 -9.70 9.24 -4.00
C TYR A 56 -10.23 9.49 -5.41
N GLU A 57 -10.62 10.73 -5.71
CA GLU A 57 -11.21 11.12 -7.00
C GLU A 57 -10.16 11.67 -7.98
N ASP A 58 -9.05 12.22 -7.48
CA ASP A 58 -7.97 12.76 -8.32
C ASP A 58 -6.60 12.52 -7.69
N ALA A 59 -5.58 12.38 -8.56
CA ALA A 59 -4.18 12.26 -8.18
C ALA A 59 -3.36 13.33 -8.89
N TYR A 60 -2.51 14.04 -8.13
CA TYR A 60 -1.68 15.10 -8.67
C TYR A 60 -0.24 15.01 -8.17
N GLU A 61 0.71 15.01 -9.10
CA GLU A 61 2.13 15.09 -8.81
C GLU A 61 2.61 16.54 -8.83
N LEU A 62 3.29 16.97 -7.78
CA LEU A 62 3.80 18.34 -7.67
C LEU A 62 4.92 18.58 -8.70
N SER A 63 4.78 19.68 -9.44
CA SER A 63 5.82 20.20 -10.33
C SER A 63 6.77 21.14 -9.58
N THR A 64 7.95 21.43 -10.16
CA THR A 64 8.87 22.49 -9.68
C THR A 64 8.12 23.80 -9.39
N ALA A 65 7.24 24.23 -10.31
CA ALA A 65 6.48 25.47 -10.12
C ALA A 65 5.55 25.42 -8.90
N ASN A 66 5.07 24.25 -8.49
CA ASN A 66 4.27 24.11 -7.28
C ASN A 66 5.14 24.24 -6.03
N TYR A 67 6.34 23.65 -6.01
CA TYR A 67 7.28 23.82 -4.92
C TYR A 67 7.73 25.29 -4.79
N ASP A 68 8.06 25.95 -5.91
CA ASP A 68 8.44 27.37 -5.94
C ASP A 68 7.32 28.27 -5.39
N ALA A 69 6.07 27.97 -5.72
CA ALA A 69 4.92 28.71 -5.22
C ALA A 69 4.69 28.57 -3.70
N MET A 70 5.24 27.50 -3.09
CA MET A 70 5.22 27.27 -1.64
C MET A 70 6.37 27.99 -0.91
N GLY A 71 7.29 28.65 -1.66
CA GLY A 71 8.44 29.38 -1.15
C GLY A 71 9.76 28.82 -1.62
N THR A 72 10.70 29.74 -1.96
CA THR A 72 12.05 29.41 -2.49
C THR A 72 13.18 29.79 -1.52
N GLY A 73 12.82 30.22 -0.32
CA GLY A 73 13.77 30.57 0.72
C GLY A 73 14.38 29.33 1.40
N LYS A 74 15.30 29.59 2.34
CA LYS A 74 15.95 28.54 3.10
C LYS A 74 14.95 27.72 3.94
N ASN A 75 14.98 26.41 3.82
CA ASN A 75 14.04 25.48 4.42
C ASN A 75 12.58 25.69 3.93
N GLU A 76 12.41 26.11 2.70
CA GLU A 76 11.12 26.12 2.01
C GLU A 76 11.10 25.08 0.89
N PRO A 77 9.92 24.61 0.45
CA PRO A 77 9.82 23.49 -0.49
C PRO A 77 10.52 23.72 -1.83
N GLY A 78 10.50 24.94 -2.36
CA GLY A 78 11.12 25.30 -3.64
C GLY A 78 12.63 25.52 -3.58
N GLU A 79 13.27 25.46 -2.39
CA GLU A 79 14.75 25.53 -2.31
C GLU A 79 15.39 24.34 -3.06
N HIS A 80 14.75 23.16 -3.02
CA HIS A 80 15.26 21.93 -3.60
C HIS A 80 14.18 21.06 -4.26
N ASP A 81 13.01 21.58 -4.53
CA ASP A 81 11.86 20.86 -5.09
C ASP A 81 11.49 19.59 -4.29
N ASN A 82 11.51 19.68 -2.97
CA ASN A 82 11.16 18.55 -2.10
C ASN A 82 10.76 19.00 -0.69
N PHE A 83 10.10 18.09 0.02
CA PHE A 83 9.89 18.15 1.47
C PHE A 83 10.98 17.36 2.20
N SER A 84 11.06 17.54 3.50
CA SER A 84 12.06 16.86 4.35
C SER A 84 11.61 16.87 5.81
N TYR A 85 12.41 16.27 6.71
CA TYR A 85 12.14 16.35 8.15
C TYR A 85 12.10 17.79 8.72
N ARG A 86 12.58 18.80 7.96
CA ARG A 86 12.54 20.22 8.33
C ARG A 86 11.42 20.99 7.66
N ILE A 87 10.82 20.40 6.62
CA ILE A 87 9.80 21.00 5.78
C ILE A 87 8.65 19.98 5.74
N ASP A 88 7.72 20.10 6.69
CA ASP A 88 6.59 19.16 6.79
C ASP A 88 5.61 19.41 5.63
N PRO A 89 5.28 18.38 4.84
CA PRO A 89 4.24 18.51 3.83
C PRO A 89 2.90 19.04 4.37
N ASN A 90 2.57 18.74 5.62
CA ASN A 90 1.30 19.15 6.22
C ASN A 90 1.21 20.65 6.50
N ASP A 91 2.33 21.36 6.51
CA ASP A 91 2.34 22.83 6.65
C ASP A 91 1.99 23.53 5.32
N TYR A 92 2.05 22.84 4.18
CA TYR A 92 1.92 23.43 2.84
C TYR A 92 0.81 22.80 1.99
N LEU A 93 0.65 21.48 2.06
CA LEU A 93 -0.25 20.75 1.16
C LEU A 93 -1.74 21.04 1.38
N PRO A 94 -2.24 21.32 2.60
CA PRO A 94 -3.62 21.76 2.79
C PRO A 94 -3.94 23.04 2.02
N ASP A 95 -3.07 24.06 2.08
CA ASP A 95 -3.25 25.31 1.36
C ASP A 95 -3.10 25.13 -0.15
N PHE A 96 -2.19 24.30 -0.60
CA PHE A 96 -2.08 23.90 -1.99
C PHE A 96 -3.37 23.26 -2.50
N CYS A 97 -3.95 22.32 -1.74
CA CYS A 97 -5.22 21.68 -2.08
C CYS A 97 -6.36 22.69 -2.12
N ALA A 98 -6.39 23.65 -1.19
CA ALA A 98 -7.39 24.71 -1.16
C ALA A 98 -7.36 25.58 -2.42
N GLY A 99 -6.17 25.89 -2.93
CA GLY A 99 -6.00 26.64 -4.17
C GLY A 99 -6.35 25.81 -5.40
N LYS A 100 -5.81 24.59 -5.50
CA LYS A 100 -5.96 23.73 -6.68
C LYS A 100 -7.38 23.19 -6.85
N TYR A 101 -8.04 22.85 -5.77
CA TYR A 101 -9.34 22.18 -5.74
C TYR A 101 -10.43 23.06 -5.10
N ALA A 102 -10.33 24.38 -5.33
CA ALA A 102 -11.26 25.35 -4.75
C ALA A 102 -12.74 25.07 -5.10
N ASP A 103 -12.99 24.56 -6.32
CA ASP A 103 -14.30 24.27 -6.89
C ASP A 103 -14.92 22.94 -6.42
N LYS A 104 -14.15 22.10 -5.71
CA LYS A 104 -14.63 20.78 -5.30
C LYS A 104 -15.56 20.85 -4.11
N ALA A 105 -16.50 19.91 -4.03
CA ALA A 105 -17.44 19.79 -2.90
C ALA A 105 -16.76 19.25 -1.64
N GLU A 106 -17.39 19.46 -0.50
CA GLU A 106 -17.03 18.78 0.75
C GLU A 106 -17.09 17.26 0.58
N GLY A 107 -16.13 16.55 1.18
CA GLY A 107 -15.96 15.11 1.04
C GLY A 107 -14.99 14.69 -0.07
N PHE A 108 -14.63 15.58 -1.01
CA PHE A 108 -13.67 15.29 -2.07
C PHE A 108 -12.32 14.89 -1.49
N ILE A 109 -11.75 13.78 -1.98
CA ILE A 109 -10.43 13.28 -1.56
C ILE A 109 -9.48 13.30 -2.75
N CYS A 110 -8.29 13.88 -2.56
CA CYS A 110 -7.22 13.86 -3.55
C CYS A 110 -5.96 13.20 -3.00
N LYS A 111 -5.20 12.59 -3.92
CA LYS A 111 -3.85 12.06 -3.68
C LYS A 111 -2.83 13.07 -4.18
N ILE A 112 -1.97 13.58 -3.30
CA ILE A 112 -0.86 14.47 -3.67
C ILE A 112 0.44 13.67 -3.64
N ILE A 113 1.11 13.61 -4.78
CA ILE A 113 2.39 12.91 -4.98
C ILE A 113 3.49 13.95 -4.93
N TYR A 114 4.50 13.72 -4.12
CA TYR A 114 5.57 14.68 -3.88
C TYR A 114 6.92 14.01 -3.64
N LYS A 115 8.01 14.78 -3.76
CA LYS A 115 9.36 14.35 -3.44
C LYS A 115 9.67 14.61 -1.97
N TYR A 116 10.25 13.63 -1.31
CA TYR A 116 10.68 13.72 0.08
C TYR A 116 12.15 13.33 0.24
N TYR A 117 12.94 14.22 0.84
CA TYR A 117 14.36 14.01 1.10
C TYR A 117 14.59 13.52 2.52
N SER A 118 15.15 12.33 2.66
CA SER A 118 15.64 11.78 3.92
C SER A 118 16.84 10.86 3.70
N ASN A 119 17.69 10.74 4.70
CA ASN A 119 18.86 9.86 4.65
C ASN A 119 19.73 10.03 3.38
N ARG A 120 19.87 11.26 2.88
CA ARG A 120 20.60 11.61 1.63
C ARG A 120 19.99 11.04 0.36
N VAL A 121 18.74 10.61 0.40
CA VAL A 121 18.01 10.08 -0.75
C VAL A 121 16.69 10.84 -0.89
N THR A 122 16.34 11.20 -2.12
CA THR A 122 15.03 11.73 -2.46
C THR A 122 14.16 10.58 -2.96
N THR A 123 13.00 10.40 -2.32
CA THR A 123 11.99 9.40 -2.68
C THR A 123 10.70 10.07 -3.09
N THR A 124 9.90 9.40 -3.91
CA THR A 124 8.54 9.83 -4.19
C THR A 124 7.60 9.26 -3.13
N GLN A 125 6.81 10.13 -2.51
CA GLN A 125 5.81 9.78 -1.51
C GLN A 125 4.45 10.34 -1.91
N ALA A 126 3.40 9.92 -1.22
CA ALA A 126 2.06 10.44 -1.42
C ALA A 126 1.35 10.63 -0.08
N LYS A 127 0.49 11.64 -0.03
CA LYS A 127 -0.47 11.88 1.05
C LYS A 127 -1.86 12.11 0.46
N TYR A 128 -2.87 11.83 1.26
CA TYR A 128 -4.26 11.99 0.88
C TYR A 128 -4.85 13.12 1.69
N TYR A 129 -5.61 13.99 1.03
CA TYR A 129 -6.26 15.13 1.66
C TYR A 129 -7.74 15.13 1.33
N LYS A 130 -8.55 15.33 2.36
CA LYS A 130 -10.00 15.41 2.26
C LYS A 130 -10.49 16.81 2.52
N LYS A 131 -11.40 17.28 1.67
CA LYS A 131 -12.07 18.59 1.83
C LYS A 131 -13.18 18.46 2.88
N GLY A 132 -13.01 19.14 4.00
CA GLY A 132 -14.03 19.31 5.03
C GLY A 132 -14.70 20.69 4.96
N ALA A 133 -15.63 20.94 5.88
CA ALA A 133 -16.30 22.25 6.02
C ALA A 133 -15.31 23.37 6.37
N ASP A 134 -14.31 23.07 7.22
CA ASP A 134 -13.36 24.04 7.76
C ASP A 134 -12.03 24.06 6.98
N GLY A 135 -11.90 23.32 5.88
CA GLY A 135 -10.69 23.24 5.07
C GLY A 135 -10.26 21.82 4.72
N TRP A 136 -8.98 21.70 4.37
CA TRP A 136 -8.39 20.42 3.96
C TRP A 136 -7.65 19.77 5.13
N THR A 137 -7.89 18.48 5.32
CA THR A 137 -7.24 17.66 6.35
C THR A 137 -6.61 16.42 5.72
N GLU A 138 -5.50 15.95 6.29
CA GLU A 138 -4.92 14.67 5.86
C GLU A 138 -5.90 13.52 6.13
N GLU A 139 -6.17 12.72 5.11
CA GLU A 139 -6.94 11.48 5.21
C GLU A 139 -5.92 10.34 5.39
N PRO A 140 -5.93 9.63 6.50
CA PRO A 140 -4.94 8.61 6.77
C PRO A 140 -5.13 7.39 5.85
N LEU A 141 -4.06 6.62 5.67
CA LEU A 141 -4.15 5.29 5.08
C LEU A 141 -5.06 4.42 5.95
N ILE A 142 -5.83 3.57 5.30
CA ILE A 142 -6.72 2.62 5.99
C ILE A 142 -5.85 1.48 6.52
N PRO A 143 -5.73 1.31 7.85
CA PRO A 143 -4.94 0.23 8.41
C PRO A 143 -5.53 -1.12 7.99
N TYR A 144 -4.67 -2.09 7.67
CA TYR A 144 -5.11 -3.45 7.46
C TYR A 144 -5.52 -4.05 8.80
N ASP A 145 -6.79 -4.36 8.92
CA ASP A 145 -7.35 -5.05 10.06
C ASP A 145 -7.21 -6.56 9.85
N ALA A 146 -6.16 -7.15 10.42
CA ALA A 146 -5.91 -8.59 10.34
C ALA A 146 -6.99 -9.41 11.07
N ASP A 147 -7.69 -8.80 12.02
CA ASP A 147 -8.75 -9.45 12.79
C ASP A 147 -10.12 -9.33 12.08
N LYS A 148 -10.21 -8.46 11.08
CA LYS A 148 -11.40 -8.34 10.25
C LYS A 148 -11.42 -9.51 9.27
N LYS A 149 -12.02 -10.61 9.70
CA LYS A 149 -12.48 -11.64 8.77
C LYS A 149 -13.44 -10.95 7.81
N LEU A 150 -12.99 -10.70 6.58
CA LEU A 150 -13.90 -10.31 5.52
C LEU A 150 -14.79 -11.55 5.29
N PRO A 151 -16.08 -11.48 5.64
CA PRO A 151 -16.98 -12.54 5.19
C PRO A 151 -16.90 -12.54 3.67
N LEU A 152 -16.60 -13.71 3.10
CA LEU A 152 -16.71 -13.88 1.66
C LEU A 152 -18.17 -13.69 1.31
N GLU A 153 -18.44 -12.85 0.32
CA GLU A 153 -19.77 -12.65 -0.23
C GLU A 153 -20.01 -13.66 -1.38
N GLU A 154 -21.27 -13.87 -1.79
CA GLU A 154 -21.65 -14.78 -2.87
C GLU A 154 -20.78 -14.57 -4.13
N GLN A 155 -20.56 -13.31 -4.51
CA GLN A 155 -19.72 -12.95 -5.66
C GLN A 155 -18.25 -13.37 -5.53
N ASP A 156 -17.74 -13.50 -4.31
CA ASP A 156 -16.36 -13.95 -4.09
C ASP A 156 -16.26 -15.46 -4.30
N TYR A 157 -17.28 -16.22 -3.87
CA TYR A 157 -17.37 -17.65 -4.13
C TYR A 157 -17.58 -17.94 -5.62
N ASP A 158 -18.45 -17.19 -6.31
CA ASP A 158 -18.67 -17.29 -7.74
C ASP A 158 -17.37 -17.05 -8.54
N ALA A 159 -16.56 -16.09 -8.10
CA ALA A 159 -15.26 -15.81 -8.73
C ALA A 159 -14.24 -16.95 -8.58
N MET A 160 -14.43 -17.86 -7.61
CA MET A 160 -13.60 -19.06 -7.41
C MET A 160 -14.07 -20.26 -8.25
N GLY A 161 -15.21 -20.16 -8.96
CA GLY A 161 -15.80 -21.18 -9.81
C GLY A 161 -17.18 -21.63 -9.34
N ILE A 162 -18.07 -21.85 -10.30
CA ILE A 162 -19.48 -22.19 -10.08
C ILE A 162 -19.85 -23.61 -10.53
N GLU A 163 -18.88 -24.39 -11.01
CA GLU A 163 -19.11 -25.77 -11.41
C GLU A 163 -19.24 -26.71 -10.20
N ALA A 164 -19.85 -27.85 -10.40
CA ALA A 164 -20.07 -28.83 -9.33
C ALA A 164 -18.74 -29.27 -8.68
N GLY A 165 -18.56 -28.94 -7.39
CA GLY A 165 -17.34 -29.19 -6.63
C GLY A 165 -16.43 -27.96 -6.46
N GLU A 166 -16.77 -26.83 -7.05
CA GLU A 166 -16.12 -25.53 -6.85
C GLU A 166 -16.83 -24.70 -5.77
N PRO A 167 -16.14 -23.75 -5.13
CA PRO A 167 -16.71 -22.99 -3.99
C PRO A 167 -18.01 -22.25 -4.32
N GLY A 168 -18.14 -21.64 -5.50
CA GLY A 168 -19.33 -20.89 -5.90
C GLY A 168 -20.56 -21.75 -6.21
N ALA A 169 -20.40 -23.08 -6.35
CA ALA A 169 -21.54 -23.95 -6.60
C ALA A 169 -22.50 -24.05 -5.39
N ASN A 170 -21.99 -23.81 -4.17
CA ASN A 170 -22.76 -23.89 -2.93
C ASN A 170 -22.38 -22.78 -1.94
N ASP A 171 -21.64 -21.76 -2.34
CA ASP A 171 -21.13 -20.68 -1.51
C ASP A 171 -20.38 -21.19 -0.26
N THR A 172 -19.63 -22.26 -0.42
CA THR A 172 -18.92 -22.93 0.68
C THR A 172 -17.58 -23.51 0.22
N PHE A 173 -16.68 -23.71 1.17
CA PHE A 173 -15.48 -24.52 1.01
C PHE A 173 -15.69 -25.94 1.54
#